data_5554f1f9ba1f93da7a4ae33a22577d65
#
_entry.id   5554f1f9ba1f93da7a4ae33a22577d65
#
_cell.length_a   1.000
_cell.length_b   1.000
_cell.length_c   1.000
_cell.angle_alpha   90.00
_cell.angle_beta   90.00
_cell.angle_gamma   90.00
#
_symmetry.space_group_name_H-M   'P 1'
#
loop_
_entity.id
_entity.type
_entity.pdbx_description
1 polymer ?
#
loop_
_entity_poly.entity_id
_entity_poly.type
_entity_poly.pdbx_seq_one_letter_code
_entity_poly.pdbx_strand_id
1 'polypeptide(L)'
;MLTEELLREAKVFGLSDAQIAALRPEFNGEDGVRSLRWRMGVRPVYKTVDTCAGEFEAQTPYHYSSYELDPDAETEVRPAPEGSKGKVIILGSGPNRIGQGIEFDYSCVHAALELSEQGYELSLIHI
;
A
#
# COMPACT_ATOMS: atom_id res chain seq x y z
N MET A 1 18.90 16.51 14.18
CA MET A 1 18.48 15.11 14.47
C MET A 1 17.24 14.83 13.61
N LEU A 2 17.11 13.65 13.00
CA LEU A 2 15.91 13.27 12.26
C LEU A 2 14.86 12.81 13.27
N THR A 3 13.77 13.58 13.41
CA THR A 3 12.65 13.25 14.31
C THR A 3 11.65 12.34 13.60
N GLU A 4 10.79 11.66 14.35
CA GLU A 4 9.69 10.87 13.80
C GLU A 4 8.79 11.72 12.88
N GLU A 5 8.41 12.92 13.35
CA GLU A 5 7.56 13.85 12.64
C GLU A 5 8.17 14.25 11.28
N LEU A 6 9.44 14.67 11.27
CA LEU A 6 10.13 15.03 10.03
C LEU A 6 10.27 13.83 9.07
N LEU A 7 10.52 12.64 9.62
CA LEU A 7 10.61 11.43 8.81
C LEU A 7 9.25 11.05 8.20
N ARG A 8 8.18 11.18 8.97
CA ARG A 8 6.80 10.96 8.51
C ARG A 8 6.42 11.94 7.40
N GLU A 9 6.69 13.21 7.61
CA GLU A 9 6.47 14.27 6.61
C GLU A 9 7.24 13.98 5.32
N ALA A 10 8.53 13.62 5.40
CA ALA A 10 9.33 13.26 4.24
C ALA A 10 8.71 12.08 3.46
N LYS A 11 8.17 11.07 4.15
CA LYS A 11 7.50 9.93 3.51
C LYS A 11 6.18 10.33 2.85
N VAL A 12 5.39 11.18 3.47
CA VAL A 12 4.14 11.72 2.89
C VAL A 12 4.44 12.53 1.63
N PHE A 13 5.53 13.29 1.60
CA PHE A 13 5.98 13.99 0.38
C PHE A 13 6.64 13.08 -0.67
N GLY A 14 6.67 11.78 -0.44
CA GLY A 14 7.09 10.79 -1.43
C GLY A 14 8.60 10.52 -1.48
N LEU A 15 9.39 10.98 -0.51
CA LEU A 15 10.82 10.64 -0.46
C LEU A 15 11.00 9.14 -0.17
N SER A 16 11.79 8.46 -1.02
CA SER A 16 12.18 7.08 -0.76
C SER A 16 13.21 6.99 0.38
N ASP A 17 13.33 5.81 0.99
CA ASP A 17 14.35 5.58 2.01
C ASP A 17 15.76 5.78 1.44
N ALA A 18 15.98 5.44 0.17
CA ALA A 18 17.24 5.69 -0.54
C ALA A 18 17.54 7.20 -0.72
N GLN A 19 16.53 8.01 -1.05
CA GLN A 19 16.69 9.47 -1.18
C GLN A 19 17.00 10.12 0.18
N ILE A 20 16.33 9.68 1.25
CA ILE A 20 16.61 10.15 2.60
C ILE A 20 18.03 9.78 3.00
N ALA A 21 18.48 8.55 2.71
CA ALA A 21 19.84 8.10 2.99
C ALA A 21 20.90 8.92 2.21
N ALA A 22 20.62 9.31 0.97
CA ALA A 22 21.51 10.17 0.19
C ALA A 22 21.68 11.56 0.80
N LEU A 23 20.62 12.10 1.44
CA LEU A 23 20.67 13.39 2.16
C LEU A 23 21.25 13.26 3.57
N ARG A 24 21.26 12.07 4.14
CA ARG A 24 21.62 11.77 5.52
C ARG A 24 22.54 10.54 5.60
N PRO A 25 23.81 10.66 5.16
CA PRO A 25 24.73 9.52 5.04
C PRO A 25 25.01 8.80 6.38
N GLU A 26 24.77 9.46 7.51
CA GLU A 26 24.92 8.87 8.85
C GLU A 26 24.01 7.66 9.11
N PHE A 27 22.99 7.44 8.30
CA PHE A 27 22.07 6.29 8.46
C PHE A 27 22.52 5.03 7.72
N ASN A 28 23.73 5.03 7.12
CA ASN A 28 24.30 3.86 6.45
C ASN A 28 23.40 3.26 5.33
N GLY A 29 22.85 4.13 4.49
CA GLY A 29 22.08 3.73 3.32
C GLY A 29 20.60 3.47 3.58
N GLU A 30 19.94 2.93 2.59
CA GLU A 30 18.48 2.70 2.58
C GLU A 30 18.01 1.82 3.75
N ASP A 31 18.72 0.74 4.02
CA ASP A 31 18.36 -0.20 5.09
C ASP A 31 18.45 0.42 6.48
N GLY A 32 19.39 1.34 6.67
CA GLY A 32 19.51 2.12 7.90
C GLY A 32 18.32 3.05 8.12
N VAL A 33 17.89 3.74 7.07
CA VAL A 33 16.68 4.60 7.11
C VAL A 33 15.43 3.75 7.33
N ARG A 34 15.30 2.61 6.64
CA ARG A 34 14.18 1.68 6.83
C ARG A 34 14.09 1.17 8.27
N SER A 35 15.21 0.77 8.85
CA SER A 35 15.27 0.28 10.23
C SER A 35 14.91 1.38 11.24
N LEU A 36 15.36 2.61 11.01
CA LEU A 36 15.01 3.77 11.82
C LEU A 36 13.50 4.05 11.75
N ARG A 37 12.95 4.10 10.54
CA ARG A 37 11.53 4.34 10.27
C ARG A 37 10.63 3.31 10.99
N TRP A 38 11.02 2.05 10.95
CA TRP A 38 10.27 0.98 11.61
C TRP A 38 10.30 1.10 13.13
N ARG A 39 11.44 1.47 13.71
CA ARG A 39 11.55 1.72 15.16
C ARG A 39 10.73 2.92 15.63
N MET A 40 10.60 3.93 14.78
CA MET A 40 9.78 5.12 15.05
C MET A 40 8.30 4.93 14.71
N GLY A 41 7.86 3.74 14.26
CA GLY A 41 6.47 3.51 13.89
C GLY A 41 6.02 4.18 12.58
N VAL A 42 6.95 4.76 11.82
CA VAL A 42 6.63 5.40 10.53
C VAL A 42 6.49 4.32 9.46
N ARG A 43 5.27 3.88 9.24
CA ARG A 43 4.91 2.81 8.30
C ARG A 43 3.77 3.27 7.41
N PRO A 44 3.68 2.76 6.17
CA PRO A 44 2.51 2.99 5.35
C PRO A 44 1.31 2.25 5.93
N VAL A 45 0.14 2.79 5.69
CA VAL A 45 -1.13 2.13 5.88
C VAL A 45 -1.72 1.75 4.53
N TYR A 46 -2.68 0.84 4.50
CA TYR A 46 -3.35 0.41 3.29
C TYR A 46 -4.79 0.88 3.33
N LYS A 47 -5.16 1.67 2.34
CA LYS A 47 -6.48 2.26 2.18
C LYS A 47 -7.24 1.58 1.06
N THR A 48 -8.56 1.53 1.17
CA THR A 48 -9.44 1.02 0.13
C THR A 48 -9.66 2.10 -0.93
N VAL A 49 -9.61 1.71 -2.21
CA VAL A 49 -9.92 2.63 -3.31
C VAL A 49 -11.41 2.98 -3.23
N ASP A 50 -11.72 4.27 -3.10
CA ASP A 50 -13.10 4.75 -3.09
C ASP A 50 -13.67 4.75 -4.52
N THR A 51 -14.50 3.77 -4.80
CA THR A 51 -15.20 3.62 -6.09
C THR A 51 -16.61 4.24 -6.08
N CYS A 52 -17.03 4.80 -4.94
CA CYS A 52 -18.39 5.29 -4.70
C CYS A 52 -18.45 6.80 -4.46
N ALA A 53 -17.36 7.52 -4.70
CA ALA A 53 -17.24 8.99 -4.52
C ALA A 53 -17.68 9.49 -3.11
N GLY A 54 -17.47 8.67 -2.08
CA GLY A 54 -17.84 8.98 -0.70
C GLY A 54 -19.34 8.87 -0.38
N GLU A 55 -20.19 8.50 -1.35
CA GLU A 55 -21.62 8.34 -1.12
C GLU A 55 -21.96 7.07 -0.32
N PHE A 56 -21.18 6.01 -0.50
CA PHE A 56 -21.30 4.72 0.17
C PHE A 56 -19.92 4.19 0.54
N GLU A 57 -19.87 3.28 1.53
CA GLU A 57 -18.65 2.54 1.85
C GLU A 57 -18.25 1.67 0.65
N ALA A 58 -17.06 1.89 0.11
CA ALA A 58 -16.54 1.11 -1.01
C ALA A 58 -16.18 -0.31 -0.57
N GLN A 59 -16.78 -1.32 -1.20
CA GLN A 59 -16.49 -2.73 -0.97
C GLN A 59 -15.75 -3.28 -2.18
N THR A 60 -14.46 -3.00 -2.26
CA THR A 60 -13.63 -3.45 -3.38
C THR A 60 -12.35 -4.13 -2.86
N PRO A 61 -11.78 -5.10 -3.60
CA PRO A 61 -10.50 -5.70 -3.26
C PRO A 61 -9.31 -4.80 -3.63
N TYR A 62 -9.57 -3.60 -4.19
CA TYR A 62 -8.54 -2.67 -4.62
C TYR A 62 -8.09 -1.80 -3.44
N HIS A 63 -6.78 -1.83 -3.18
CA HIS A 63 -6.16 -1.06 -2.11
C HIS A 63 -4.97 -0.28 -2.65
N TYR A 64 -4.56 0.73 -1.91
CA TYR A 64 -3.31 1.45 -2.16
C TYR A 64 -2.56 1.66 -0.84
N SER A 65 -1.27 1.83 -0.95
CA SER A 65 -0.39 2.12 0.18
C SER A 65 -0.17 3.62 0.29
N SER A 66 -0.33 4.16 1.49
CA SER A 66 -0.15 5.59 1.77
C SER A 66 0.60 5.80 3.06
N TYR A 67 1.45 6.83 3.11
CA TYR A 67 1.95 7.37 4.36
C TYR A 67 1.03 8.52 4.78
N GLU A 68 0.58 8.48 6.02
CA GLU A 68 -0.31 9.49 6.58
C GLU A 68 0.44 10.38 7.57
N LEU A 69 0.04 11.65 7.66
CA LEU A 69 0.57 12.57 8.68
C LEU A 69 0.09 12.18 10.07
N ASP A 70 -1.13 11.66 10.16
CA ASP A 70 -1.69 11.14 11.41
C ASP A 70 -0.96 9.87 11.84
N PRO A 71 -0.29 9.85 13.00
CA PRO A 71 0.39 8.66 13.49
C PRO A 71 -0.57 7.52 13.87
N ASP A 72 -1.82 7.83 14.15
CA ASP A 72 -2.86 6.88 14.55
C ASP A 72 -3.68 6.36 13.36
N ALA A 73 -3.30 6.74 12.13
CA ALA A 73 -3.96 6.25 10.94
C ALA A 73 -3.88 4.72 10.84
N GLU A 74 -5.02 4.08 10.67
CA GLU A 74 -5.15 2.63 10.60
C GLU A 74 -5.28 2.12 9.16
N THR A 75 -4.86 0.87 8.96
CA THR A 75 -5.10 0.16 7.71
C THR A 75 -6.56 -0.30 7.59
N GLU A 76 -7.13 -0.12 6.40
CA GLU A 76 -8.51 -0.56 6.10
C GLU A 76 -8.57 -2.00 5.58
N VAL A 77 -7.42 -2.60 5.30
CA VAL A 77 -7.35 -4.00 4.85
C VAL A 77 -7.66 -4.92 6.03
N ARG A 78 -8.79 -5.62 5.93
CA ARG A 78 -9.27 -6.55 6.96
C ARG A 78 -8.49 -7.88 6.90
N PRO A 79 -8.39 -8.60 8.03
CA PRO A 79 -7.90 -9.98 8.04
C PRO A 79 -8.76 -10.88 7.15
N ALA A 80 -8.19 -11.99 6.69
CA ALA A 80 -8.96 -12.99 5.96
C ALA A 80 -10.09 -13.54 6.86
N PRO A 81 -11.31 -13.75 6.31
CA PRO A 81 -12.43 -14.33 7.06
C PRO A 81 -12.08 -15.73 7.58
N GLU A 82 -12.70 -16.11 8.70
CA GLU A 82 -12.61 -17.48 9.20
C GLU A 82 -13.15 -18.47 8.17
N GLY A 83 -12.41 -19.54 7.91
CA GLY A 83 -12.76 -20.56 6.93
C GLY A 83 -12.25 -20.31 5.50
N SER A 84 -11.67 -19.15 5.23
CA SER A 84 -10.95 -18.94 3.96
C SER A 84 -9.60 -19.69 3.96
N LYS A 85 -9.09 -20.01 2.77
CA LYS A 85 -7.75 -20.62 2.62
C LYS A 85 -6.59 -19.68 2.94
N GLY A 86 -6.88 -18.42 3.23
CA GLY A 86 -5.92 -17.36 3.53
C GLY A 86 -6.11 -16.15 2.61
N LYS A 87 -5.23 -15.17 2.75
CA LYS A 87 -5.25 -13.94 1.95
C LYS A 87 -4.12 -13.94 0.94
N VAL A 88 -4.44 -13.58 -0.31
CA VAL A 88 -3.49 -13.39 -1.40
C VAL A 88 -3.45 -11.92 -1.77
N ILE A 89 -2.25 -11.37 -1.84
CA ILE A 89 -2.01 -10.01 -2.31
C ILE A 89 -1.53 -10.08 -3.75
N ILE A 90 -2.23 -9.39 -4.65
CA ILE A 90 -1.82 -9.21 -6.03
C ILE A 90 -1.25 -7.79 -6.16
N LEU A 91 0.02 -7.69 -6.54
CA LEU A 91 0.66 -6.41 -6.81
C LEU A 91 0.37 -6.01 -8.26
N GLY A 92 -0.49 -5.01 -8.42
CA GLY A 92 -0.88 -4.48 -9.72
C GLY A 92 0.09 -3.39 -10.22
N SER A 93 0.00 -3.10 -11.52
CA SER A 93 0.84 -2.08 -12.19
C SER A 93 0.35 -0.64 -12.02
N GLY A 94 -0.62 -0.42 -11.15
CA GLY A 94 -1.29 0.87 -10.96
C GLY A 94 -2.57 1.01 -11.78
N PRO A 95 -3.34 2.10 -11.58
CA PRO A 95 -4.57 2.35 -12.30
C PRO A 95 -4.30 2.56 -13.80
N ASN A 96 -5.23 2.12 -14.64
CA ASN A 96 -5.17 2.35 -16.07
C ASN A 96 -5.17 3.85 -16.37
N ARG A 97 -4.27 4.27 -17.26
CA ARG A 97 -4.19 5.65 -17.75
C ARG A 97 -5.06 5.82 -18.98
N ILE A 98 -5.46 7.06 -19.26
CA ILE A 98 -6.14 7.40 -20.50
C ILE A 98 -5.27 6.93 -21.70
N GLY A 99 -5.84 6.14 -22.61
CA GLY A 99 -5.15 5.55 -23.75
C GLY A 99 -4.55 4.16 -23.51
N GLN A 100 -4.60 3.64 -22.28
CA GLN A 100 -4.29 2.23 -21.99
C GLN A 100 -5.56 1.39 -22.17
N GLY A 101 -5.39 0.22 -22.80
CA GLY A 101 -6.45 -0.77 -22.86
C GLY A 101 -6.59 -1.59 -21.59
N ILE A 102 -7.67 -2.33 -21.46
CA ILE A 102 -7.94 -3.21 -20.32
C ILE A 102 -6.96 -4.38 -20.21
N GLU A 103 -6.20 -4.66 -21.24
CA GLU A 103 -5.19 -5.72 -21.28
C GLU A 103 -4.11 -5.59 -20.19
N PHE A 104 -3.86 -4.39 -19.70
CA PHE A 104 -2.90 -4.17 -18.61
C PHE A 104 -3.39 -4.65 -17.25
N ASP A 105 -4.71 -4.73 -17.06
CA ASP A 105 -5.31 -5.23 -15.82
C ASP A 105 -5.92 -6.64 -15.98
N TYR A 106 -6.02 -7.13 -17.20
CA TYR A 106 -6.66 -8.40 -17.54
C TYR A 106 -6.10 -9.59 -16.75
N SER A 107 -4.78 -9.69 -16.68
CA SER A 107 -4.11 -10.78 -15.96
C SER A 107 -4.38 -10.73 -14.46
N CYS A 108 -4.40 -9.53 -13.86
CA CYS A 108 -4.67 -9.33 -12.44
C CYS A 108 -6.13 -9.72 -12.12
N VAL A 109 -7.07 -9.29 -12.97
CA VAL A 109 -8.51 -9.61 -12.81
C VAL A 109 -8.76 -11.11 -12.93
N HIS A 110 -8.18 -11.78 -13.95
CA HIS A 110 -8.33 -13.22 -14.11
C HIS A 110 -7.71 -14.02 -12.95
N ALA A 111 -6.51 -13.62 -12.49
CA ALA A 111 -5.89 -14.23 -11.32
C ALA A 111 -6.76 -14.04 -10.06
N ALA A 112 -7.37 -12.88 -9.90
CA ALA A 112 -8.26 -12.57 -8.80
C ALA A 112 -9.51 -13.44 -8.82
N LEU A 113 -10.16 -13.57 -9.97
CA LEU A 113 -11.36 -14.41 -10.12
C LEU A 113 -11.06 -15.89 -9.80
N GLU A 114 -9.99 -16.44 -10.39
CA GLU A 114 -9.60 -17.84 -10.16
C GLU A 114 -9.29 -18.11 -8.69
N LEU A 115 -8.51 -17.25 -8.03
CA LEU A 115 -8.16 -17.41 -6.62
C LEU A 115 -9.38 -17.25 -5.70
N SER A 116 -10.32 -16.35 -6.05
CA SER A 116 -11.57 -16.19 -5.32
C SER A 116 -12.45 -17.45 -5.40
N GLU A 117 -12.57 -18.05 -6.59
CA GLU A 117 -13.28 -19.31 -6.80
C GLU A 117 -12.66 -20.46 -6.01
N GLN A 118 -11.34 -20.42 -5.80
CA GLN A 118 -10.63 -21.39 -4.99
C GLN A 118 -10.74 -21.13 -3.47
N GLY A 119 -11.40 -20.06 -3.04
CA GLY A 119 -11.70 -19.75 -1.64
C GLY A 119 -10.62 -18.94 -0.90
N TYR A 120 -9.77 -18.22 -1.64
CA TYR A 120 -8.86 -17.24 -1.07
C TYR A 120 -9.52 -15.86 -0.96
N GLU A 121 -9.16 -15.14 0.09
CA GLU A 121 -9.46 -13.70 0.20
C GLU A 121 -8.42 -12.91 -0.59
N LEU A 122 -8.84 -11.84 -1.25
CA LEU A 122 -7.97 -11.11 -2.16
C LEU A 122 -7.80 -9.65 -1.76
N SER A 123 -6.58 -9.16 -1.97
CA SER A 123 -6.26 -7.73 -1.97
C SER A 123 -5.44 -7.40 -3.22
N LEU A 124 -5.94 -6.50 -4.04
CA LEU A 124 -5.23 -5.93 -5.18
C LEU A 124 -4.61 -4.61 -4.72
N ILE A 125 -3.29 -4.54 -4.75
CA ILE A 125 -2.56 -3.33 -4.36
C ILE A 125 -1.93 -2.73 -5.60
N HIS A 126 -2.26 -1.47 -5.86
CA HIS A 126 -1.60 -0.68 -6.88
C HIS A 126 -0.35 -0.01 -6.29
N ILE A 127 0.78 -0.18 -6.95
CA ILE A 127 2.07 0.39 -6.59
C ILE A 127 2.38 1.56 -7.52
#